data_0e6b559f611890587592d33a48f3f809
#
_entry.id   0e6b559f611890587592d33a48f3f809
#
_cell.length_a   1.000
_cell.length_b   1.000
_cell.length_c   1.000
_cell.angle_alpha   90.00
_cell.angle_beta   90.00
_cell.angle_gamma   90.00
#
_symmetry.space_group_name_H-M   'P 1'
#
loop_
_entity.id
_entity.type
_entity.pdbx_description
1 polymer ?
#
loop_
_entity_poly.entity_id
_entity_poly.type
_entity_poly.pdbx_seq_one_letter_code
_entity_poly.pdbx_strand_id
1 'polypeptide(L)'
;MGAQDPSRKPDQPNDDIPVAASIASSEDLLSYDHTLNGGILFGLEGYIIEIQARAMSVLKKPTPWRTTNPSSRPAVKISGMARGAIQESLDRIAGSFSKIGLPDTEVEILVNLVPADLLKEGTWLDLPLAIILLQAAGKLPHLPEHRQGDFILLGELGIHGEIRRVPGVLSLAMCAKPGQKLIVPAGNEKECALILAKPGHENCGIYPVSLLEEVVEFFQGKRKLDNAFKQGKITFEDAVPKAPDFGLIRGQDHAKEAAFICAAGGHNLLLIGPPGEGKSLLASALPGILPRLTDEEKVELTKIYSACGALDRDGLAVTRRPMRSIHNSVSRQALVGGGSGIPMPGEITKAHFGVLFLDEIAEFSGSTLETLRQPMESGEVTIARVGATITYPCRFTLVAAMNPCPCGYFGTPKCHCKPGDIKKYQKKISGPILDRIDLQVEMNRLSTEERFAETKDIRSPTIRAEVERARGMQTKRFAGTGIPFNAGIPGGQVKQFCNFSEAGFAKYKEVVSSGTLSTRSMDRLAKVARTIADLVNSESIEPPHILKSAKYVVGGMLRDAF
;
A
#
# COMPACT_ATOMS: atom_id res chain seq x y z
N MET A 1 -33.23 -53.60 20.01
CA MET A 1 -32.88 -52.41 20.81
C MET A 1 -31.66 -51.77 20.17
N GLY A 2 -31.89 -50.82 19.26
CA GLY A 2 -30.82 -50.11 18.57
C GLY A 2 -30.48 -48.83 19.34
N ALA A 3 -29.25 -48.68 19.70
CA ALA A 3 -28.74 -47.47 20.34
C ALA A 3 -28.67 -46.34 19.31
N GLN A 4 -29.36 -45.25 19.57
CA GLN A 4 -29.25 -44.00 18.82
C GLN A 4 -27.97 -43.26 19.25
N ASP A 5 -27.14 -42.91 18.30
CA ASP A 5 -25.93 -42.10 18.47
C ASP A 5 -26.33 -40.63 18.78
N PRO A 6 -25.96 -40.07 19.94
CA PRO A 6 -26.34 -38.71 20.34
C PRO A 6 -25.51 -37.57 19.73
N SER A 7 -24.67 -37.85 18.73
CA SER A 7 -23.76 -36.85 18.15
C SER A 7 -24.24 -36.18 16.84
N ARG A 8 -25.43 -36.53 16.32
CA ARG A 8 -26.02 -35.81 15.18
C ARG A 8 -26.69 -34.52 15.67
N LYS A 9 -25.99 -33.39 15.57
CA LYS A 9 -26.63 -32.07 15.56
C LYS A 9 -27.63 -32.03 14.40
N PRO A 10 -28.88 -31.53 14.60
CA PRO A 10 -29.80 -31.31 13.51
C PRO A 10 -29.16 -30.40 12.46
N ASP A 11 -29.30 -30.76 11.19
CA ASP A 11 -28.91 -29.94 10.06
C ASP A 11 -29.54 -28.55 10.24
N GLN A 12 -28.71 -27.53 10.48
CA GLN A 12 -29.18 -26.15 10.42
C GLN A 12 -29.66 -25.87 8.99
N PRO A 13 -30.80 -25.19 8.82
CA PRO A 13 -31.28 -24.84 7.49
C PRO A 13 -30.22 -24.06 6.77
N ASN A 14 -30.04 -24.37 5.51
CA ASN A 14 -29.03 -23.84 4.61
C ASN A 14 -29.38 -22.37 4.30
N ASP A 15 -28.98 -21.43 5.16
CA ASP A 15 -29.26 -19.98 5.08
C ASP A 15 -28.59 -19.28 3.90
N ASP A 16 -27.87 -20.02 3.05
CA ASP A 16 -27.05 -19.47 1.97
C ASP A 16 -27.81 -19.14 0.68
N ILE A 17 -29.08 -19.59 0.57
CA ILE A 17 -29.86 -19.36 -0.66
C ILE A 17 -30.87 -18.25 -0.42
N PRO A 18 -30.96 -17.24 -1.30
CA PRO A 18 -32.11 -16.33 -1.30
C PRO A 18 -33.38 -17.17 -1.50
N VAL A 19 -34.30 -17.12 -0.56
CA VAL A 19 -35.61 -17.73 -0.76
C VAL A 19 -36.29 -17.00 -1.90
N ALA A 20 -36.53 -17.70 -3.01
CA ALA A 20 -37.21 -17.15 -4.17
C ALA A 20 -38.62 -16.70 -3.78
N ALA A 21 -38.83 -15.42 -3.57
CA ALA A 21 -40.18 -14.86 -3.61
C ALA A 21 -40.65 -14.89 -5.07
N SER A 22 -41.91 -15.21 -5.29
CA SER A 22 -42.52 -15.29 -6.63
C SER A 22 -42.24 -14.03 -7.44
N ILE A 23 -41.92 -14.17 -8.72
CA ILE A 23 -41.79 -13.06 -9.66
C ILE A 23 -43.13 -12.33 -9.68
N ALA A 24 -43.12 -11.05 -9.29
CA ALA A 24 -44.33 -10.22 -9.21
C ALA A 24 -44.89 -9.91 -10.61
N SER A 25 -46.18 -9.67 -10.73
CA SER A 25 -46.78 -9.14 -11.98
C SER A 25 -46.20 -7.75 -12.29
N SER A 26 -46.32 -7.27 -13.52
CA SER A 26 -45.76 -5.95 -13.92
C SER A 26 -46.32 -4.78 -13.08
N GLU A 27 -47.55 -4.90 -12.56
CA GLU A 27 -48.17 -3.90 -11.67
C GLU A 27 -47.61 -3.99 -10.24
N ASP A 28 -47.32 -5.20 -9.77
CA ASP A 28 -46.71 -5.41 -8.44
C ASP A 28 -45.29 -4.86 -8.36
N LEU A 29 -44.55 -4.82 -9.47
CA LEU A 29 -43.18 -4.25 -9.52
C LEU A 29 -43.09 -2.79 -9.07
N LEU A 30 -44.16 -2.01 -9.27
CA LEU A 30 -44.20 -0.60 -8.85
C LEU A 30 -44.27 -0.40 -7.33
N SER A 31 -44.59 -1.45 -6.58
CA SER A 31 -44.77 -1.40 -5.13
C SER A 31 -43.51 -1.78 -4.34
N TYR A 32 -42.47 -2.32 -4.99
CA TYR A 32 -41.27 -2.82 -4.33
C TYR A 32 -40.12 -1.84 -4.42
N ASP A 33 -39.47 -1.63 -3.26
CA ASP A 33 -38.16 -0.99 -3.17
C ASP A 33 -37.10 -2.07 -3.06
N HIS A 34 -36.03 -1.93 -3.85
CA HIS A 34 -34.89 -2.84 -3.84
C HIS A 34 -33.68 -2.14 -3.28
N THR A 35 -32.93 -2.81 -2.43
CA THR A 35 -31.68 -2.29 -1.85
C THR A 35 -30.60 -3.35 -1.90
N LEU A 36 -29.42 -2.97 -2.41
CA LEU A 36 -28.19 -3.75 -2.40
C LEU A 36 -27.00 -2.89 -1.99
N ASN A 37 -25.97 -3.53 -1.45
CA ASN A 37 -24.72 -2.85 -1.15
C ASN A 37 -23.67 -3.13 -2.23
N GLY A 38 -23.07 -2.07 -2.71
CA GLY A 38 -21.82 -2.07 -3.46
C GLY A 38 -20.75 -1.34 -2.66
N GLY A 39 -19.67 -0.96 -3.33
CA GLY A 39 -18.63 -0.17 -2.70
C GLY A 39 -17.84 0.66 -3.70
N ILE A 40 -17.20 1.71 -3.21
CA ILE A 40 -16.25 2.53 -3.96
C ILE A 40 -15.01 2.79 -3.12
N LEU A 41 -13.91 3.07 -3.79
CA LEU A 41 -12.65 3.44 -3.15
C LEU A 41 -12.44 4.96 -3.25
N PHE A 42 -12.10 5.58 -2.10
CA PHE A 42 -11.68 6.97 -2.06
C PHE A 42 -10.28 7.03 -1.44
N GLY A 43 -9.26 7.17 -2.28
CA GLY A 43 -7.87 7.00 -1.86
C GLY A 43 -7.55 5.55 -1.48
N LEU A 44 -7.32 5.28 -0.20
CA LEU A 44 -7.12 3.93 0.36
C LEU A 44 -8.32 3.43 1.15
N GLU A 45 -9.30 4.29 1.39
CA GLU A 45 -10.45 3.95 2.22
C GLU A 45 -11.61 3.46 1.36
N GLY A 46 -12.21 2.34 1.79
CA GLY A 46 -13.43 1.80 1.20
C GLY A 46 -14.66 2.48 1.77
N TYR A 47 -15.66 2.68 0.93
CA TYR A 47 -16.99 3.17 1.34
C TYR A 47 -18.04 2.25 0.78
N ILE A 48 -18.94 1.76 1.65
CA ILE A 48 -20.11 1.01 1.21
C ILE A 48 -21.13 1.99 0.63
N ILE A 49 -21.60 1.67 -0.55
CA ILE A 49 -22.64 2.42 -1.27
C ILE A 49 -23.92 1.59 -1.23
N GLU A 50 -24.92 2.13 -0.59
CA GLU A 50 -26.26 1.59 -0.65
C GLU A 50 -26.90 2.00 -1.98
N ILE A 51 -27.30 1.02 -2.75
CA ILE A 51 -27.92 1.19 -4.07
C ILE A 51 -29.39 0.89 -3.90
N GLN A 52 -30.22 1.89 -4.08
CA GLN A 52 -31.67 1.79 -4.01
C GLN A 52 -32.25 1.84 -5.41
N ALA A 53 -33.20 0.97 -5.76
CA ALA A 53 -33.86 0.98 -7.05
C ALA A 53 -35.37 0.73 -6.92
N ARG A 54 -36.14 1.46 -7.73
CA ARG A 54 -37.59 1.31 -7.84
C ARG A 54 -38.04 1.40 -9.29
N ALA A 55 -38.98 0.54 -9.71
CA ALA A 55 -39.72 0.71 -10.95
C ALA A 55 -40.69 1.88 -10.81
N MET A 56 -40.65 2.83 -11.73
CA MET A 56 -41.45 4.08 -11.70
C MET A 56 -42.72 4.00 -12.55
N SER A 57 -42.64 3.29 -13.67
CA SER A 57 -43.75 3.14 -14.61
C SER A 57 -43.53 1.95 -15.54
N VAL A 58 -44.64 1.34 -15.97
CA VAL A 58 -44.62 0.33 -17.03
C VAL A 58 -44.53 1.01 -18.39
N LEU A 59 -43.61 0.57 -19.22
CA LEU A 59 -43.40 1.09 -20.55
C LEU A 59 -44.42 0.51 -21.54
N LYS A 60 -44.91 1.32 -22.48
CA LYS A 60 -45.86 0.86 -23.51
C LYS A 60 -45.27 -0.19 -24.45
N LYS A 61 -43.96 -0.24 -24.58
CA LYS A 61 -43.21 -1.23 -25.38
C LYS A 61 -41.90 -1.53 -24.67
N PRO A 62 -41.39 -2.76 -24.75
CA PRO A 62 -40.04 -3.07 -24.29
C PRO A 62 -39.02 -2.09 -24.90
N THR A 63 -38.12 -1.61 -24.07
CA THR A 63 -37.13 -0.59 -24.45
C THR A 63 -35.74 -1.10 -24.05
N PRO A 64 -34.70 -0.90 -24.89
CA PRO A 64 -33.34 -1.23 -24.54
C PRO A 64 -32.93 -0.58 -23.23
N TRP A 65 -32.17 -1.28 -22.42
CA TRP A 65 -31.65 -0.79 -21.12
C TRP A 65 -30.95 0.54 -21.25
N ARG A 66 -30.30 0.75 -22.41
CA ARG A 66 -29.73 2.04 -22.79
C ARG A 66 -30.14 2.43 -24.20
N THR A 67 -30.49 3.68 -24.39
CA THR A 67 -30.76 4.25 -25.72
C THR A 67 -29.66 5.27 -26.07
N THR A 68 -29.15 5.17 -27.29
CA THR A 68 -28.22 6.17 -27.87
C THR A 68 -28.95 7.31 -28.52
N ASN A 69 -30.28 7.24 -28.66
CA ASN A 69 -31.10 8.29 -29.23
C ASN A 69 -31.39 9.38 -28.19
N PRO A 70 -30.87 10.63 -28.37
CA PRO A 70 -31.09 11.73 -27.44
C PRO A 70 -32.56 12.11 -27.24
N SER A 71 -33.41 11.75 -28.19
CA SER A 71 -34.86 12.04 -28.16
C SER A 71 -35.67 11.00 -27.37
N SER A 72 -35.08 9.87 -27.02
CA SER A 72 -35.73 8.80 -26.27
C SER A 72 -35.50 8.99 -24.76
N ARG A 73 -36.54 8.76 -23.94
CA ARG A 73 -36.37 8.71 -22.50
C ARG A 73 -35.53 7.48 -22.12
N PRO A 74 -34.48 7.66 -21.31
CA PRO A 74 -33.71 6.50 -20.84
C PRO A 74 -34.59 5.63 -19.92
N ALA A 75 -34.52 4.30 -20.10
CA ALA A 75 -35.21 3.36 -19.23
C ALA A 75 -34.65 3.37 -17.79
N VAL A 76 -33.41 3.78 -17.62
CA VAL A 76 -32.73 3.85 -16.30
C VAL A 76 -32.28 5.27 -16.02
N LYS A 77 -32.66 5.80 -14.86
CA LYS A 77 -32.20 7.09 -14.32
C LYS A 77 -31.41 6.86 -13.05
N ILE A 78 -30.22 7.44 -12.94
CA ILE A 78 -29.35 7.31 -11.78
C ILE A 78 -29.16 8.68 -11.14
N SER A 79 -29.34 8.73 -9.81
CA SER A 79 -29.10 9.89 -8.94
C SER A 79 -28.00 9.58 -7.90
N GLY A 80 -27.45 10.62 -7.23
CA GLY A 80 -26.44 10.45 -6.17
C GLY A 80 -25.01 10.70 -6.65
N MET A 81 -24.73 11.85 -7.30
CA MET A 81 -23.40 12.28 -7.79
C MET A 81 -22.66 11.26 -8.69
N ALA A 82 -23.43 10.56 -9.52
CA ALA A 82 -22.90 9.66 -10.53
C ALA A 82 -22.29 10.49 -11.68
N ARG A 83 -20.97 10.37 -11.91
CA ARG A 83 -20.30 10.98 -13.06
C ARG A 83 -20.25 10.04 -14.26
N GLY A 84 -19.64 10.49 -15.36
CA GLY A 84 -19.55 9.78 -16.65
C GLY A 84 -19.17 8.31 -16.56
N ALA A 85 -18.36 7.90 -15.60
CA ALA A 85 -17.99 6.51 -15.38
C ALA A 85 -19.21 5.59 -15.12
N ILE A 86 -20.25 6.08 -14.43
CA ILE A 86 -21.48 5.29 -14.20
C ILE A 86 -22.36 5.23 -15.45
N GLN A 87 -22.29 6.24 -16.32
CA GLN A 87 -22.96 6.16 -17.62
C GLN A 87 -22.31 5.09 -18.52
N GLU A 88 -20.98 4.98 -18.51
CA GLU A 88 -20.24 3.89 -19.16
C GLU A 88 -20.55 2.51 -18.54
N SER A 89 -20.80 2.45 -17.23
CA SER A 89 -21.27 1.22 -16.56
C SER A 89 -22.57 0.72 -17.18
N LEU A 90 -23.53 1.61 -17.45
CA LEU A 90 -24.80 1.21 -18.11
C LEU A 90 -24.58 0.61 -19.50
N ASP A 91 -23.56 1.06 -20.26
CA ASP A 91 -23.23 0.46 -21.55
C ASP A 91 -22.72 -0.98 -21.41
N ARG A 92 -21.83 -1.21 -20.43
CA ARG A 92 -21.32 -2.57 -20.14
C ARG A 92 -22.41 -3.48 -19.63
N ILE A 93 -23.29 -2.98 -18.75
CA ILE A 93 -24.43 -3.72 -18.20
C ILE A 93 -25.40 -4.08 -19.33
N ALA A 94 -25.78 -3.15 -20.21
CA ALA A 94 -26.67 -3.40 -21.33
C ALA A 94 -26.10 -4.46 -22.29
N GLY A 95 -24.79 -4.40 -22.59
CA GLY A 95 -24.10 -5.44 -23.37
C GLY A 95 -24.18 -6.82 -22.70
N SER A 96 -23.90 -6.89 -21.41
CA SER A 96 -23.98 -8.11 -20.61
C SER A 96 -25.40 -8.70 -20.59
N PHE A 97 -26.42 -7.85 -20.44
CA PHE A 97 -27.82 -8.28 -20.46
C PHE A 97 -28.25 -8.83 -21.81
N SER A 98 -27.80 -8.22 -22.91
CA SER A 98 -28.03 -8.76 -24.25
C SER A 98 -27.44 -10.15 -24.40
N LYS A 99 -26.27 -10.41 -23.83
CA LYS A 99 -25.60 -11.72 -23.88
C LYS A 99 -26.37 -12.82 -23.13
N ILE A 100 -26.99 -12.48 -21.99
CA ILE A 100 -27.80 -13.43 -21.20
C ILE A 100 -29.27 -13.47 -21.63
N GLY A 101 -29.61 -12.92 -22.80
CA GLY A 101 -30.96 -12.99 -23.38
C GLY A 101 -31.96 -11.99 -22.80
N LEU A 102 -31.50 -10.90 -22.18
CA LEU A 102 -32.33 -9.87 -21.57
C LEU A 102 -32.03 -8.46 -22.17
N PRO A 103 -32.24 -8.25 -23.50
CA PRO A 103 -31.81 -7.01 -24.15
C PRO A 103 -32.63 -5.79 -23.76
N ASP A 104 -33.88 -5.97 -23.33
CA ASP A 104 -34.87 -4.92 -23.10
C ASP A 104 -35.49 -4.98 -21.70
N THR A 105 -36.00 -3.85 -21.23
CA THR A 105 -36.83 -3.72 -20.03
C THR A 105 -38.22 -3.23 -20.37
N GLU A 106 -39.21 -3.65 -19.56
CA GLU A 106 -40.60 -3.22 -19.68
C GLU A 106 -40.97 -2.12 -18.67
N VAL A 107 -40.01 -1.68 -17.85
CA VAL A 107 -40.23 -0.66 -16.82
C VAL A 107 -39.18 0.45 -16.87
N GLU A 108 -39.59 1.66 -16.50
CA GLU A 108 -38.68 2.77 -16.20
C GLU A 108 -38.18 2.62 -14.77
N ILE A 109 -36.86 2.65 -14.55
CA ILE A 109 -36.24 2.41 -13.25
C ILE A 109 -35.50 3.66 -12.78
N LEU A 110 -35.74 4.05 -11.53
CA LEU A 110 -34.95 5.05 -10.83
C LEU A 110 -33.98 4.33 -9.87
N VAL A 111 -32.71 4.70 -9.97
CA VAL A 111 -31.64 4.25 -9.07
C VAL A 111 -31.12 5.41 -8.28
N ASN A 112 -30.94 5.24 -6.98
CA ASN A 112 -30.34 6.22 -6.09
C ASN A 112 -29.11 5.62 -5.38
N LEU A 113 -28.00 6.32 -5.38
CA LEU A 113 -26.72 5.91 -4.78
C LEU A 113 -26.48 6.71 -3.51
N VAL A 114 -26.50 6.05 -2.36
CA VAL A 114 -26.38 6.67 -1.02
C VAL A 114 -25.02 6.32 -0.41
N PRO A 115 -24.31 7.30 0.20
CA PRO A 115 -24.67 8.71 0.43
C PRO A 115 -24.52 9.58 -0.83
N ALA A 116 -25.32 10.63 -0.96
CA ALA A 116 -25.37 11.46 -2.17
C ALA A 116 -24.17 12.43 -2.31
N ASP A 117 -23.51 12.78 -1.22
CA ASP A 117 -22.40 13.74 -1.15
C ASP A 117 -21.03 13.15 -1.53
N LEU A 118 -20.93 11.83 -1.62
CA LEU A 118 -19.69 11.15 -2.00
C LEU A 118 -19.60 10.96 -3.51
N LEU A 119 -18.48 11.34 -4.11
CA LEU A 119 -18.23 11.20 -5.54
C LEU A 119 -18.08 9.70 -5.90
N LYS A 120 -18.92 9.20 -6.83
CA LYS A 120 -18.87 7.82 -7.33
C LYS A 120 -18.16 7.81 -8.68
N GLU A 121 -16.92 7.34 -8.66
CA GLU A 121 -16.09 7.10 -9.86
C GLU A 121 -15.57 5.65 -9.79
N GLY A 122 -15.33 5.04 -10.97
CA GLY A 122 -14.78 3.67 -11.06
C GLY A 122 -15.82 2.64 -11.45
N THR A 123 -15.38 1.40 -11.56
CA THR A 123 -16.13 0.29 -12.14
C THR A 123 -16.64 -0.73 -11.11
N TRP A 124 -16.39 -0.50 -9.82
CA TRP A 124 -16.78 -1.41 -8.73
C TRP A 124 -18.29 -1.66 -8.66
N LEU A 125 -19.10 -0.70 -9.11
CA LEU A 125 -20.56 -0.72 -9.00
C LEU A 125 -21.25 -1.41 -10.18
N ASP A 126 -20.54 -1.88 -11.21
CA ASP A 126 -21.18 -2.50 -12.38
C ASP A 126 -22.00 -3.73 -11.98
N LEU A 127 -21.39 -4.64 -11.19
CA LEU A 127 -22.08 -5.86 -10.76
C LEU A 127 -23.30 -5.59 -9.86
N PRO A 128 -23.21 -4.81 -8.77
CA PRO A 128 -24.38 -4.54 -7.95
C PRO A 128 -25.47 -3.76 -8.70
N LEU A 129 -25.10 -2.83 -9.60
CA LEU A 129 -26.07 -2.13 -10.47
C LEU A 129 -26.79 -3.11 -11.40
N ALA A 130 -26.08 -4.06 -11.99
CA ALA A 130 -26.71 -5.06 -12.86
C ALA A 130 -27.74 -5.88 -12.09
N ILE A 131 -27.40 -6.39 -10.91
CA ILE A 131 -28.31 -7.23 -10.13
C ILE A 131 -29.54 -6.44 -9.68
N ILE A 132 -29.36 -5.21 -9.16
CA ILE A 132 -30.51 -4.42 -8.68
C ILE A 132 -31.44 -3.98 -9.83
N LEU A 133 -30.91 -3.71 -11.02
CA LEU A 133 -31.70 -3.41 -12.20
C LEU A 133 -32.54 -4.61 -12.63
N LEU A 134 -31.98 -5.82 -12.58
CA LEU A 134 -32.72 -7.05 -12.87
C LEU A 134 -33.82 -7.33 -11.83
N GLN A 135 -33.58 -7.03 -10.54
CA GLN A 135 -34.60 -7.11 -9.50
C GLN A 135 -35.73 -6.11 -9.73
N ALA A 136 -35.40 -4.84 -9.97
CA ALA A 136 -36.39 -3.79 -10.24
C ALA A 136 -37.20 -4.06 -11.53
N ALA A 137 -36.63 -4.76 -12.50
CA ALA A 137 -37.33 -5.19 -13.70
C ALA A 137 -38.10 -6.50 -13.56
N GLY A 138 -38.16 -7.11 -12.37
CA GLY A 138 -38.84 -8.40 -12.13
C GLY A 138 -38.18 -9.61 -12.78
N LYS A 139 -36.93 -9.48 -13.23
CA LYS A 139 -36.16 -10.60 -13.84
C LYS A 139 -35.43 -11.44 -12.79
N LEU A 140 -35.26 -10.89 -11.58
CA LEU A 140 -34.77 -11.58 -10.38
C LEU A 140 -35.74 -11.44 -9.23
N PRO A 141 -35.76 -12.43 -8.30
CA PRO A 141 -36.57 -12.37 -7.10
C PRO A 141 -36.25 -11.16 -6.23
N HIS A 142 -37.28 -10.64 -5.55
CA HIS A 142 -37.12 -9.62 -4.52
C HIS A 142 -36.45 -10.22 -3.28
N LEU A 143 -35.46 -9.52 -2.72
CA LEU A 143 -34.89 -9.88 -1.42
C LEU A 143 -35.77 -9.37 -0.29
N PRO A 144 -36.13 -10.22 0.70
CA PRO A 144 -36.82 -9.77 1.90
C PRO A 144 -36.04 -8.64 2.58
N GLU A 145 -36.74 -7.68 3.20
CA GLU A 145 -36.13 -6.50 3.83
C GLU A 145 -34.99 -6.85 4.80
N HIS A 146 -35.16 -7.88 5.62
CA HIS A 146 -34.16 -8.34 6.59
C HIS A 146 -32.90 -8.93 5.94
N ARG A 147 -32.91 -9.21 4.63
CA ARG A 147 -31.76 -9.77 3.87
C ARG A 147 -31.13 -8.78 2.88
N GLN A 148 -31.72 -7.62 2.66
CA GLN A 148 -31.21 -6.63 1.70
C GLN A 148 -29.80 -6.13 2.05
N GLY A 149 -29.44 -6.15 3.34
CA GLY A 149 -28.09 -5.78 3.82
C GLY A 149 -27.07 -6.92 3.88
N ASP A 150 -27.46 -8.18 3.58
CA ASP A 150 -26.59 -9.34 3.77
C ASP A 150 -25.42 -9.40 2.79
N PHE A 151 -25.55 -8.78 1.63
CA PHE A 151 -24.62 -8.91 0.53
C PHE A 151 -23.91 -7.59 0.22
N ILE A 152 -22.59 -7.69 -0.05
CA ILE A 152 -21.80 -6.65 -0.69
C ILE A 152 -21.31 -7.21 -2.02
N LEU A 153 -21.70 -6.59 -3.12
CA LEU A 153 -21.33 -6.99 -4.47
C LEU A 153 -20.30 -6.02 -5.03
N LEU A 154 -19.23 -6.55 -5.60
CA LEU A 154 -18.16 -5.78 -6.21
C LEU A 154 -17.75 -6.40 -7.54
N GLY A 155 -17.50 -5.60 -8.56
CA GLY A 155 -16.96 -6.11 -9.83
C GLY A 155 -17.23 -5.21 -11.01
N GLU A 156 -16.28 -5.18 -11.93
CA GLU A 156 -16.45 -4.58 -13.25
C GLU A 156 -17.05 -5.61 -14.20
N LEU A 157 -18.02 -5.19 -15.01
CA LEU A 157 -18.59 -6.04 -16.06
C LEU A 157 -17.93 -5.79 -17.41
N GLY A 158 -17.55 -6.86 -18.09
CA GLY A 158 -17.30 -6.85 -19.50
C GLY A 158 -18.60 -6.97 -20.30
N ILE A 159 -18.61 -6.52 -21.55
CA ILE A 159 -19.82 -6.51 -22.42
C ILE A 159 -20.38 -7.92 -22.74
N HIS A 160 -19.63 -8.97 -22.44
CA HIS A 160 -20.05 -10.36 -22.64
C HIS A 160 -20.46 -11.06 -21.33
N GLY A 161 -20.58 -10.28 -20.22
CA GLY A 161 -21.00 -10.80 -18.92
C GLY A 161 -19.87 -11.33 -18.05
N GLU A 162 -18.60 -11.21 -18.46
CA GLU A 162 -17.48 -11.54 -17.59
C GLU A 162 -17.33 -10.52 -16.45
N ILE A 163 -17.05 -11.01 -15.26
CA ILE A 163 -16.77 -10.20 -14.08
C ILE A 163 -15.25 -10.08 -13.91
N ARG A 164 -14.76 -8.84 -14.01
CA ARG A 164 -13.32 -8.55 -13.98
C ARG A 164 -12.88 -8.05 -12.62
N ARG A 165 -11.62 -8.36 -12.28
CA ARG A 165 -10.96 -7.86 -11.07
C ARG A 165 -11.01 -6.35 -11.00
N VAL A 166 -11.25 -5.84 -9.78
CA VAL A 166 -11.23 -4.40 -9.48
C VAL A 166 -10.19 -4.10 -8.40
N PRO A 167 -9.57 -2.91 -8.42
CA PRO A 167 -8.59 -2.52 -7.40
C PRO A 167 -9.28 -2.20 -6.07
N GLY A 168 -8.53 -2.31 -4.95
CA GLY A 168 -8.97 -1.84 -3.64
C GLY A 168 -10.02 -2.69 -2.94
N VAL A 169 -10.26 -3.93 -3.40
CA VAL A 169 -11.29 -4.81 -2.82
C VAL A 169 -11.02 -5.11 -1.35
N LEU A 170 -9.76 -5.20 -0.92
CA LEU A 170 -9.42 -5.37 0.50
C LEU A 170 -10.00 -4.22 1.36
N SER A 171 -9.83 -2.96 0.94
CA SER A 171 -10.37 -1.81 1.67
C SER A 171 -11.89 -1.85 1.77
N LEU A 172 -12.56 -2.30 0.71
CA LEU A 172 -14.02 -2.46 0.69
C LEU A 172 -14.47 -3.62 1.58
N ALA A 173 -13.76 -4.74 1.53
CA ALA A 173 -14.02 -5.89 2.38
C ALA A 173 -13.86 -5.56 3.88
N MET A 174 -12.92 -4.67 4.22
CA MET A 174 -12.72 -4.20 5.60
C MET A 174 -13.91 -3.38 6.14
N CYS A 175 -14.81 -2.91 5.29
CA CYS A 175 -16.04 -2.22 5.68
C CYS A 175 -17.21 -3.18 5.93
N ALA A 176 -17.04 -4.48 5.66
CA ALA A 176 -18.07 -5.47 5.88
C ALA A 176 -18.44 -5.58 7.36
N LYS A 177 -19.72 -5.76 7.65
CA LYS A 177 -20.23 -6.04 9.00
C LYS A 177 -20.16 -7.55 9.27
N PRO A 178 -20.14 -7.97 10.55
CA PRO A 178 -20.14 -9.38 10.91
C PRO A 178 -21.27 -10.15 10.21
N GLY A 179 -20.93 -11.30 9.60
CA GLY A 179 -21.89 -12.16 8.90
C GLY A 179 -22.27 -11.75 7.48
N GLN A 180 -21.80 -10.60 6.99
CA GLN A 180 -22.06 -10.20 5.59
C GLN A 180 -21.31 -11.09 4.60
N LYS A 181 -21.89 -11.24 3.41
CA LYS A 181 -21.40 -12.05 2.30
C LYS A 181 -20.86 -11.14 1.20
N LEU A 182 -19.56 -11.29 0.91
CA LEU A 182 -18.88 -10.53 -0.13
C LEU A 182 -18.88 -11.35 -1.42
N ILE A 183 -19.57 -10.88 -2.46
CA ILE A 183 -19.52 -11.42 -3.81
C ILE A 183 -18.51 -10.58 -4.58
N VAL A 184 -17.37 -11.17 -4.92
CA VAL A 184 -16.20 -10.46 -5.48
C VAL A 184 -15.73 -11.15 -6.76
N PRO A 185 -15.03 -10.42 -7.66
CA PRO A 185 -14.45 -11.05 -8.84
C PRO A 185 -13.46 -12.16 -8.48
N ALA A 186 -13.45 -13.24 -9.25
CA ALA A 186 -12.43 -14.28 -9.14
C ALA A 186 -11.02 -13.65 -9.33
N GLY A 187 -10.14 -13.95 -8.37
CA GLY A 187 -8.80 -13.35 -8.28
C GLY A 187 -8.70 -12.17 -7.29
N ASN A 188 -9.81 -11.62 -6.75
CA ASN A 188 -9.80 -10.70 -5.62
C ASN A 188 -10.06 -11.41 -4.27
N GLU A 189 -10.51 -12.67 -4.26
CA GLU A 189 -10.84 -13.41 -3.03
C GLU A 189 -9.68 -13.52 -2.06
N LYS A 190 -8.45 -13.67 -2.58
CA LYS A 190 -7.26 -13.89 -1.75
C LYS A 190 -6.87 -12.67 -0.92
N GLU A 191 -7.00 -11.46 -1.47
CA GLU A 191 -6.78 -10.23 -0.69
C GLU A 191 -7.87 -10.01 0.37
N CYS A 192 -9.12 -10.40 0.05
CA CYS A 192 -10.23 -10.34 1.01
C CYS A 192 -10.02 -11.25 2.21
N ALA A 193 -9.30 -12.34 2.04
CA ALA A 193 -9.03 -13.29 3.12
C ALA A 193 -8.35 -12.66 4.35
N LEU A 194 -7.61 -11.56 4.16
CA LEU A 194 -7.00 -10.80 5.25
C LEU A 194 -8.01 -10.27 6.28
N ILE A 195 -9.26 -10.05 5.88
CA ILE A 195 -10.28 -9.57 6.82
C ILE A 195 -10.71 -10.64 7.82
N LEU A 196 -10.65 -11.94 7.44
CA LEU A 196 -11.08 -13.04 8.30
C LEU A 196 -10.20 -13.19 9.54
N ALA A 197 -8.97 -12.66 9.51
CA ALA A 197 -8.09 -12.60 10.66
C ALA A 197 -8.40 -11.45 11.63
N LYS A 198 -9.32 -10.53 11.27
CA LYS A 198 -9.68 -9.39 12.11
C LYS A 198 -10.85 -9.74 13.03
N PRO A 199 -10.81 -9.26 14.29
CA PRO A 199 -11.94 -9.42 15.21
C PRO A 199 -13.22 -8.83 14.62
N GLY A 200 -14.31 -9.60 14.67
CA GLY A 200 -15.62 -9.20 14.17
C GLY A 200 -15.90 -9.56 12.70
N HIS A 201 -14.93 -10.12 11.97
CA HIS A 201 -15.10 -10.51 10.56
C HIS A 201 -14.99 -12.03 10.33
N GLU A 202 -14.84 -12.82 11.40
CA GLU A 202 -14.60 -14.26 11.33
C GLU A 202 -15.72 -15.03 10.60
N ASN A 203 -16.96 -14.47 10.64
CA ASN A 203 -18.15 -15.07 10.03
C ASN A 203 -18.50 -14.47 8.66
N CYS A 204 -17.65 -13.59 8.08
CA CYS A 204 -17.88 -13.08 6.73
C CYS A 204 -17.64 -14.19 5.70
N GLY A 205 -18.55 -14.30 4.70
CA GLY A 205 -18.36 -15.20 3.57
C GLY A 205 -17.73 -14.46 2.39
N ILE A 206 -16.78 -15.10 1.68
CA ILE A 206 -16.15 -14.55 0.48
C ILE A 206 -16.45 -15.49 -0.69
N TYR A 207 -17.20 -14.99 -1.67
CA TYR A 207 -17.73 -15.75 -2.80
C TYR A 207 -17.16 -15.21 -4.11
N PRO A 208 -16.13 -15.84 -4.68
CA PRO A 208 -15.57 -15.45 -5.96
C PRO A 208 -16.50 -15.84 -7.11
N VAL A 209 -16.66 -14.93 -8.07
CA VAL A 209 -17.48 -15.11 -9.27
C VAL A 209 -16.74 -14.64 -10.51
N SER A 210 -17.00 -15.29 -11.65
CA SER A 210 -16.36 -14.98 -12.94
C SER A 210 -17.33 -14.47 -14.01
N LEU A 211 -18.61 -14.83 -13.89
CA LEU A 211 -19.64 -14.50 -14.86
C LEU A 211 -20.89 -13.92 -14.17
N LEU A 212 -21.54 -12.96 -14.80
CA LEU A 212 -22.80 -12.37 -14.34
C LEU A 212 -23.88 -13.46 -14.19
N GLU A 213 -23.91 -14.45 -15.10
CA GLU A 213 -24.86 -15.56 -15.08
C GLU A 213 -24.78 -16.36 -13.77
N GLU A 214 -23.60 -16.58 -13.21
CA GLU A 214 -23.41 -17.27 -11.92
C GLU A 214 -24.13 -16.54 -10.78
N VAL A 215 -24.04 -15.20 -10.77
CA VAL A 215 -24.69 -14.35 -9.77
C VAL A 215 -26.20 -14.30 -9.99
N VAL A 216 -26.65 -14.24 -11.25
CA VAL A 216 -28.07 -14.29 -11.61
C VAL A 216 -28.68 -15.61 -11.15
N GLU A 217 -28.06 -16.76 -11.47
CA GLU A 217 -28.49 -18.08 -11.06
C GLU A 217 -28.52 -18.24 -9.52
N PHE A 218 -27.55 -17.65 -8.82
CA PHE A 218 -27.52 -17.65 -7.36
C PHE A 218 -28.74 -16.92 -6.78
N PHE A 219 -29.05 -15.70 -7.26
CA PHE A 219 -30.23 -14.96 -6.79
C PHE A 219 -31.55 -15.61 -7.22
N GLN A 220 -31.55 -16.41 -8.28
CA GLN A 220 -32.69 -17.25 -8.67
C GLN A 220 -32.85 -18.54 -7.84
N GLY A 221 -31.87 -18.81 -6.94
CA GLY A 221 -31.87 -20.05 -6.16
C GLY A 221 -31.48 -21.31 -6.96
N LYS A 222 -31.03 -21.15 -8.22
CA LYS A 222 -30.65 -22.26 -9.10
C LYS A 222 -29.21 -22.74 -8.88
N ARG A 223 -28.35 -21.90 -8.30
CA ARG A 223 -26.92 -22.17 -8.08
C ARG A 223 -26.50 -21.79 -6.66
N LYS A 224 -25.59 -22.57 -6.09
CA LYS A 224 -24.86 -22.20 -4.86
C LYS A 224 -23.54 -21.61 -5.24
N LEU A 225 -23.15 -20.52 -4.57
CA LEU A 225 -21.79 -19.99 -4.64
C LEU A 225 -20.94 -20.64 -3.54
N ASP A 226 -19.71 -21.00 -3.89
CA ASP A 226 -18.79 -21.59 -2.93
C ASP A 226 -18.05 -20.50 -2.16
N ASN A 227 -18.10 -20.57 -0.82
CA ASN A 227 -17.24 -19.73 0.01
C ASN A 227 -15.78 -20.18 -0.16
N ALA A 228 -14.94 -19.27 -0.63
CA ALA A 228 -13.52 -19.56 -0.91
C ALA A 228 -12.75 -20.00 0.33
N PHE A 229 -13.19 -19.59 1.54
CA PHE A 229 -12.51 -19.86 2.80
C PHE A 229 -13.47 -20.48 3.81
N LYS A 230 -13.65 -21.79 3.71
CA LYS A 230 -14.40 -22.58 4.71
C LYS A 230 -13.47 -22.84 5.89
N GLN A 231 -13.59 -22.05 6.95
CA GLN A 231 -12.94 -22.22 8.26
C GLN A 231 -11.42 -22.54 8.21
N GLY A 232 -10.61 -21.55 8.46
CA GLY A 232 -9.17 -21.71 8.67
C GLY A 232 -8.51 -20.36 8.88
N LYS A 233 -7.61 -20.25 9.83
CA LYS A 233 -6.68 -19.11 9.91
C LYS A 233 -5.84 -19.11 8.64
N ILE A 234 -5.97 -18.06 7.85
CA ILE A 234 -5.08 -17.86 6.73
C ILE A 234 -3.75 -17.41 7.29
N THR A 235 -2.77 -18.29 7.26
CA THR A 235 -1.39 -17.96 7.58
C THR A 235 -0.71 -17.48 6.30
N PHE A 236 -0.24 -16.24 6.31
CA PHE A 236 0.59 -15.73 5.23
C PHE A 236 2.03 -16.16 5.50
N GLU A 237 2.53 -17.10 4.72
CA GLU A 237 3.93 -17.44 4.76
C GLU A 237 4.77 -16.21 4.39
N ASP A 238 5.79 -15.92 5.20
CA ASP A 238 6.74 -14.86 4.88
C ASP A 238 7.50 -15.23 3.61
N ALA A 239 7.18 -14.54 2.54
CA ALA A 239 7.88 -14.78 1.29
C ALA A 239 9.36 -14.39 1.43
N VAL A 240 10.27 -15.25 0.93
CA VAL A 240 11.70 -14.97 0.88
C VAL A 240 11.94 -13.65 0.11
N PRO A 241 12.71 -12.69 0.65
CA PRO A 241 13.01 -11.45 -0.05
C PRO A 241 13.60 -11.73 -1.44
N LYS A 242 13.06 -11.10 -2.47
CA LYS A 242 13.67 -11.10 -3.82
C LYS A 242 14.84 -10.10 -3.88
N ALA A 243 15.71 -10.09 -2.87
CA ALA A 243 16.86 -9.22 -2.78
C ALA A 243 18.15 -10.03 -2.95
N PRO A 244 19.20 -9.47 -3.55
CA PRO A 244 20.51 -10.10 -3.55
C PRO A 244 20.97 -10.38 -2.12
N ASP A 245 21.66 -11.50 -1.90
CA ASP A 245 22.21 -11.78 -0.58
C ASP A 245 23.29 -10.76 -0.23
N PHE A 246 23.25 -10.24 0.99
CA PHE A 246 24.20 -9.25 1.49
C PHE A 246 25.65 -9.75 1.47
N GLY A 247 25.84 -11.08 1.58
CA GLY A 247 27.12 -11.76 1.45
C GLY A 247 27.75 -11.64 0.07
N LEU A 248 26.99 -11.33 -1.00
CA LEU A 248 27.53 -11.12 -2.35
C LEU A 248 28.31 -9.81 -2.50
N ILE A 249 28.15 -8.87 -1.55
CA ILE A 249 28.83 -7.58 -1.58
C ILE A 249 30.27 -7.77 -1.11
N ARG A 250 31.23 -7.57 -2.01
CA ARG A 250 32.65 -7.69 -1.71
C ARG A 250 33.21 -6.40 -1.11
N GLY A 251 34.13 -6.50 -0.17
CA GLY A 251 34.72 -5.35 0.51
C GLY A 251 33.66 -4.39 1.07
N GLN A 252 33.92 -3.08 1.00
CA GLN A 252 32.99 -1.98 1.39
C GLN A 252 32.47 -2.10 2.83
N ASP A 253 33.31 -2.55 3.78
CA ASP A 253 32.89 -2.86 5.14
C ASP A 253 32.22 -1.68 5.84
N HIS A 254 32.69 -0.44 5.59
CA HIS A 254 32.05 0.78 6.12
C HIS A 254 30.63 0.98 5.58
N ALA A 255 30.42 0.73 4.29
CA ALA A 255 29.10 0.87 3.67
C ALA A 255 28.14 -0.23 4.12
N LYS A 256 28.65 -1.45 4.29
CA LYS A 256 27.88 -2.58 4.87
C LYS A 256 27.47 -2.26 6.30
N GLU A 257 28.36 -1.73 7.11
CA GLU A 257 28.07 -1.36 8.48
C GLU A 257 27.03 -0.23 8.56
N ALA A 258 27.14 0.80 7.71
CA ALA A 258 26.13 1.84 7.61
C ALA A 258 24.76 1.31 7.16
N ALA A 259 24.73 0.37 6.21
CA ALA A 259 23.49 -0.31 5.80
C ALA A 259 22.87 -1.12 6.95
N PHE A 260 23.69 -1.75 7.77
CA PHE A 260 23.26 -2.45 8.98
C PHE A 260 22.65 -1.50 10.03
N ILE A 261 23.31 -0.37 10.30
CA ILE A 261 22.78 0.69 11.19
C ILE A 261 21.49 1.28 10.60
N CYS A 262 21.46 1.53 9.30
CA CYS A 262 20.27 1.98 8.56
C CYS A 262 19.09 1.04 8.79
N ALA A 263 19.27 -0.26 8.57
CA ALA A 263 18.22 -1.28 8.75
C ALA A 263 17.75 -1.38 10.20
N ALA A 264 18.68 -1.34 11.17
CA ALA A 264 18.37 -1.47 12.57
C ALA A 264 17.63 -0.24 13.13
N GLY A 265 18.02 0.97 12.75
CA GLY A 265 17.48 2.21 13.30
C GLY A 265 16.42 2.89 12.43
N GLY A 266 16.20 2.45 11.19
CA GLY A 266 15.33 3.13 10.21
C GLY A 266 15.91 4.45 9.72
N HIS A 267 17.26 4.55 9.70
CA HIS A 267 17.97 5.75 9.29
C HIS A 267 18.05 5.91 7.77
N ASN A 268 17.96 7.15 7.28
CA ASN A 268 18.20 7.44 5.87
C ASN A 268 19.70 7.40 5.55
N LEU A 269 20.05 6.84 4.37
CA LEU A 269 21.42 6.55 3.97
C LEU A 269 21.76 7.19 2.62
N LEU A 270 22.92 7.87 2.57
CA LEU A 270 23.53 8.37 1.33
C LEU A 270 24.85 7.66 1.07
N LEU A 271 24.95 7.02 -0.10
CA LEU A 271 26.13 6.35 -0.61
C LEU A 271 26.82 7.25 -1.63
N ILE A 272 28.08 7.61 -1.40
CA ILE A 272 28.88 8.47 -2.27
C ILE A 272 30.07 7.66 -2.77
N GLY A 273 30.29 7.60 -4.07
CA GLY A 273 31.46 6.87 -4.59
C GLY A 273 31.49 6.81 -6.10
N PRO A 274 32.63 6.36 -6.67
CA PRO A 274 32.78 6.21 -8.11
C PRO A 274 31.76 5.25 -8.73
N PRO A 275 31.51 5.33 -10.04
CA PRO A 275 30.68 4.36 -10.73
C PRO A 275 31.30 2.94 -10.66
N GLY A 276 30.44 1.91 -10.55
CA GLY A 276 30.86 0.50 -10.53
C GLY A 276 31.33 -0.05 -9.19
N GLU A 277 31.30 0.72 -8.10
CA GLU A 277 31.76 0.26 -6.77
C GLU A 277 30.65 -0.38 -5.91
N GLY A 278 29.49 -0.73 -6.49
CA GLY A 278 28.46 -1.53 -5.83
C GLY A 278 27.40 -0.76 -5.05
N LYS A 279 27.26 0.58 -5.24
CA LYS A 279 26.23 1.40 -4.56
C LYS A 279 24.82 0.83 -4.75
N SER A 280 24.41 0.58 -6.01
CA SER A 280 23.09 0.07 -6.35
C SER A 280 22.89 -1.38 -5.89
N LEU A 281 23.96 -2.20 -5.87
CA LEU A 281 23.93 -3.56 -5.34
C LEU A 281 23.66 -3.55 -3.83
N LEU A 282 24.38 -2.70 -3.08
CA LEU A 282 24.19 -2.55 -1.63
C LEU A 282 22.75 -2.09 -1.32
N ALA A 283 22.25 -1.09 -2.05
CA ALA A 283 20.87 -0.62 -1.90
C ALA A 283 19.85 -1.74 -2.19
N SER A 284 20.07 -2.53 -3.26
CA SER A 284 19.20 -3.65 -3.65
C SER A 284 19.22 -4.81 -2.65
N ALA A 285 20.33 -5.00 -1.92
CA ALA A 285 20.46 -6.03 -0.91
C ALA A 285 19.81 -5.62 0.45
N LEU A 286 19.59 -4.32 0.69
CA LEU A 286 19.09 -3.80 1.96
C LEU A 286 17.74 -4.41 2.39
N PRO A 287 16.73 -4.61 1.50
CA PRO A 287 15.49 -5.28 1.89
C PRO A 287 15.71 -6.69 2.47
N GLY A 288 16.80 -7.34 2.08
CA GLY A 288 17.19 -8.66 2.59
C GLY A 288 17.55 -8.68 4.08
N ILE A 289 17.95 -7.57 4.65
CA ILE A 289 18.36 -7.43 6.06
C ILE A 289 17.38 -6.61 6.90
N LEU A 290 16.34 -6.02 6.30
CA LEU A 290 15.28 -5.34 7.05
C LEU A 290 14.48 -6.34 7.91
N PRO A 291 13.91 -5.90 9.05
CA PRO A 291 13.02 -6.73 9.85
C PRO A 291 11.82 -7.22 9.04
N ARG A 292 11.26 -8.35 9.41
CA ARG A 292 10.02 -8.83 8.81
C ARG A 292 8.88 -7.84 9.05
N LEU A 293 7.87 -7.89 8.17
CA LEU A 293 6.64 -7.12 8.36
C LEU A 293 5.82 -7.74 9.50
N THR A 294 5.22 -6.88 10.34
CA THR A 294 4.16 -7.34 11.25
C THR A 294 2.88 -7.63 10.46
N ASP A 295 1.91 -8.28 11.06
CA ASP A 295 0.66 -8.61 10.37
C ASP A 295 -0.15 -7.33 10.07
N GLU A 296 -0.06 -6.31 10.93
CA GLU A 296 -0.66 -4.99 10.70
C GLU A 296 0.02 -4.28 9.51
N GLU A 297 1.36 -4.30 9.45
CA GLU A 297 2.13 -3.74 8.33
C GLU A 297 1.80 -4.46 7.01
N LYS A 298 1.61 -5.79 7.02
CA LYS A 298 1.20 -6.58 5.83
C LYS A 298 -0.17 -6.14 5.32
N VAL A 299 -1.14 -5.95 6.22
CA VAL A 299 -2.49 -5.48 5.86
C VAL A 299 -2.43 -4.07 5.26
N GLU A 300 -1.72 -3.14 5.90
CA GLU A 300 -1.60 -1.76 5.44
C GLU A 300 -0.93 -1.67 4.06
N LEU A 301 0.16 -2.40 3.85
CA LEU A 301 0.81 -2.50 2.54
C LEU A 301 -0.11 -3.14 1.49
N THR A 302 -0.83 -4.19 1.85
CA THR A 302 -1.74 -4.85 0.91
C THR A 302 -2.88 -3.91 0.50
N LYS A 303 -3.42 -3.09 1.42
CA LYS A 303 -4.38 -2.02 1.07
C LYS A 303 -3.81 -1.07 0.02
N ILE A 304 -2.57 -0.60 0.21
CA ILE A 304 -1.91 0.32 -0.72
C ILE A 304 -1.75 -0.33 -2.10
N TYR A 305 -1.21 -1.55 -2.15
CA TYR A 305 -0.97 -2.24 -3.41
C TYR A 305 -2.26 -2.69 -4.10
N SER A 306 -3.28 -3.09 -3.34
CA SER A 306 -4.63 -3.37 -3.82
C SER A 306 -5.25 -2.12 -4.47
N ALA A 307 -5.26 -0.99 -3.76
CA ALA A 307 -5.80 0.28 -4.27
C ALA A 307 -5.10 0.77 -5.55
N CYS A 308 -3.78 0.48 -5.69
CA CYS A 308 -3.02 0.79 -6.90
C CYS A 308 -3.23 -0.22 -8.04
N GLY A 309 -3.97 -1.32 -7.84
CA GLY A 309 -4.02 -2.43 -8.78
C GLY A 309 -2.66 -3.11 -9.01
N ALA A 310 -1.75 -3.01 -8.02
CA ALA A 310 -0.36 -3.43 -8.10
C ALA A 310 -0.06 -4.73 -7.32
N LEU A 311 -1.09 -5.42 -6.84
CA LEU A 311 -0.92 -6.76 -6.28
C LEU A 311 -0.46 -7.74 -7.38
N ASP A 312 0.39 -8.69 -7.00
CA ASP A 312 0.81 -9.77 -7.90
C ASP A 312 -0.43 -10.49 -8.49
N ARG A 313 -0.25 -11.14 -9.65
CA ARG A 313 -1.34 -11.84 -10.35
C ARG A 313 -2.05 -12.88 -9.48
N ASP A 314 -1.34 -13.44 -8.52
CA ASP A 314 -1.90 -14.39 -7.55
C ASP A 314 -2.79 -13.73 -6.49
N GLY A 315 -2.90 -12.39 -6.47
CA GLY A 315 -3.75 -11.63 -5.53
C GLY A 315 -3.38 -11.83 -4.06
N LEU A 316 -2.14 -12.25 -3.78
CA LEU A 316 -1.66 -12.52 -2.43
C LEU A 316 -1.33 -11.22 -1.69
N ALA A 317 -1.37 -11.30 -0.37
CA ALA A 317 -0.92 -10.23 0.51
C ALA A 317 0.53 -9.83 0.25
N VAL A 318 0.86 -8.56 0.47
CA VAL A 318 2.25 -8.09 0.46
C VAL A 318 2.93 -8.55 1.76
N THR A 319 3.77 -9.57 1.65
CA THR A 319 4.47 -10.18 2.81
C THR A 319 5.92 -9.75 2.91
N ARG A 320 6.39 -8.87 2.03
CA ARG A 320 7.77 -8.38 1.98
C ARG A 320 7.82 -6.87 2.03
N ARG A 321 8.87 -6.32 2.65
CA ARG A 321 9.13 -4.89 2.57
C ARG A 321 9.44 -4.49 1.13
N PRO A 322 8.71 -3.52 0.57
CA PRO A 322 8.91 -3.11 -0.82
C PRO A 322 10.24 -2.38 -0.99
N MET A 323 10.81 -2.50 -2.18
CA MET A 323 11.87 -1.63 -2.67
C MET A 323 11.39 -0.94 -3.93
N ARG A 324 11.40 0.39 -3.90
CA ARG A 324 11.06 1.23 -5.05
C ARG A 324 12.31 1.96 -5.52
N SER A 325 12.83 1.52 -6.65
CA SER A 325 13.98 2.16 -7.31
C SER A 325 13.47 3.20 -8.30
N ILE A 326 13.85 4.44 -8.11
CA ILE A 326 13.35 5.58 -8.87
C ILE A 326 14.48 6.14 -9.72
N HIS A 327 14.21 6.35 -10.99
CA HIS A 327 15.12 6.98 -11.93
C HIS A 327 14.93 8.52 -11.93
N ASN A 328 15.97 9.26 -12.25
CA ASN A 328 15.98 10.73 -12.24
C ASN A 328 14.98 11.39 -13.21
N SER A 329 14.50 10.64 -14.22
CA SER A 329 13.48 11.08 -15.17
C SER A 329 12.03 11.04 -14.61
N VAL A 330 11.84 10.59 -13.37
CA VAL A 330 10.52 10.50 -12.74
C VAL A 330 9.86 11.87 -12.66
N SER A 331 8.58 11.94 -13.02
CA SER A 331 7.80 13.16 -12.80
C SER A 331 7.42 13.30 -11.32
N ARG A 332 7.24 14.55 -10.87
CA ARG A 332 6.74 14.84 -9.52
C ARG A 332 5.43 14.07 -9.21
N GLN A 333 4.55 13.98 -10.20
CA GLN A 333 3.27 13.28 -10.07
C GLN A 333 3.44 11.76 -9.89
N ALA A 334 4.35 11.15 -10.63
CA ALA A 334 4.63 9.73 -10.47
C ALA A 334 5.29 9.43 -9.11
N LEU A 335 6.15 10.34 -8.61
CA LEU A 335 6.81 10.18 -7.32
C LEU A 335 5.84 10.33 -6.15
N VAL A 336 5.11 11.43 -6.09
CA VAL A 336 4.25 11.81 -4.95
C VAL A 336 2.85 11.22 -5.07
N GLY A 337 2.34 11.13 -6.28
CA GLY A 337 0.98 10.76 -6.60
C GLY A 337 0.21 11.90 -7.26
N GLY A 338 -0.95 11.58 -7.81
CA GLY A 338 -1.81 12.52 -8.53
C GLY A 338 -2.75 11.83 -9.50
N GLY A 339 -3.22 12.55 -10.50
CA GLY A 339 -4.19 12.09 -11.50
C GLY A 339 -5.30 13.09 -11.69
N SER A 340 -6.23 12.81 -12.62
CA SER A 340 -7.51 13.50 -12.80
C SER A 340 -8.56 12.81 -11.94
N GLY A 341 -9.41 13.56 -11.24
CA GLY A 341 -10.41 12.99 -10.31
C GLY A 341 -9.81 12.69 -8.93
N ILE A 342 -10.06 11.51 -8.40
CA ILE A 342 -9.50 11.03 -7.13
C ILE A 342 -7.99 10.80 -7.30
N PRO A 343 -7.11 11.52 -6.54
CA PRO A 343 -5.68 11.33 -6.66
C PRO A 343 -5.25 9.90 -6.35
N MET A 344 -4.37 9.33 -7.18
CA MET A 344 -3.78 8.01 -6.95
C MET A 344 -2.43 8.13 -6.22
N PRO A 345 -2.07 7.15 -5.37
CA PRO A 345 -0.79 7.15 -4.64
C PRO A 345 0.41 6.99 -5.58
N GLY A 346 1.50 7.70 -5.26
CA GLY A 346 2.76 7.64 -6.01
C GLY A 346 3.73 6.59 -5.51
N GLU A 347 4.98 6.63 -6.04
CA GLU A 347 6.04 5.69 -5.68
C GLU A 347 6.46 5.78 -4.22
N ILE A 348 6.39 6.97 -3.59
CA ILE A 348 6.70 7.13 -2.16
C ILE A 348 5.72 6.36 -1.26
N THR A 349 4.44 6.34 -1.62
CA THR A 349 3.42 5.56 -0.91
C THR A 349 3.63 4.06 -1.14
N LYS A 350 3.99 3.66 -2.36
CA LYS A 350 4.33 2.26 -2.67
C LYS A 350 5.62 1.78 -1.98
N ALA A 351 6.49 2.71 -1.53
CA ALA A 351 7.67 2.40 -0.73
C ALA A 351 7.39 2.30 0.77
N HIS A 352 6.14 2.49 1.20
CA HIS A 352 5.74 2.45 2.61
C HIS A 352 6.27 1.21 3.33
N PHE A 353 6.79 1.36 4.54
CA PHE A 353 7.49 0.34 5.34
C PHE A 353 8.69 -0.35 4.65
N GLY A 354 9.14 0.17 3.52
CA GLY A 354 10.22 -0.37 2.72
C GLY A 354 11.33 0.62 2.44
N VAL A 355 11.94 0.48 1.27
CA VAL A 355 13.07 1.29 0.81
C VAL A 355 12.65 2.09 -0.41
N LEU A 356 12.86 3.41 -0.35
CA LEU A 356 12.87 4.30 -1.51
C LEU A 356 14.33 4.50 -1.94
N PHE A 357 14.71 3.97 -3.08
CA PHE A 357 16.05 4.10 -3.63
C PHE A 357 16.10 5.14 -4.74
N LEU A 358 16.91 6.17 -4.55
CA LEU A 358 17.20 7.20 -5.54
C LEU A 358 18.62 7.00 -6.07
N ASP A 359 18.76 6.42 -7.25
CA ASP A 359 20.06 6.35 -7.89
C ASP A 359 20.39 7.68 -8.57
N GLU A 360 21.67 8.07 -8.52
CA GLU A 360 22.14 9.35 -9.06
C GLU A 360 21.33 10.57 -8.54
N ILE A 361 21.08 10.65 -7.22
CA ILE A 361 20.23 11.68 -6.62
C ILE A 361 20.57 13.10 -7.06
N ALA A 362 21.84 13.41 -7.35
CA ALA A 362 22.28 14.72 -7.84
C ALA A 362 21.81 15.03 -9.28
N GLU A 363 21.25 14.07 -10.02
CA GLU A 363 20.68 14.27 -11.36
C GLU A 363 19.17 14.52 -11.36
N PHE A 364 18.53 14.38 -10.21
CA PHE A 364 17.12 14.74 -10.07
C PHE A 364 16.91 16.24 -10.11
N SER A 365 15.77 16.70 -10.60
CA SER A 365 15.38 18.10 -10.50
C SER A 365 15.24 18.53 -9.03
N GLY A 366 15.73 19.72 -8.68
CA GLY A 366 15.58 20.26 -7.32
C GLY A 366 14.12 20.30 -6.86
N SER A 367 13.18 20.62 -7.76
CA SER A 367 11.75 20.64 -7.47
C SER A 367 11.19 19.26 -7.13
N THR A 368 11.69 18.19 -7.75
CA THR A 368 11.30 16.81 -7.44
C THR A 368 11.83 16.41 -6.06
N LEU A 369 13.09 16.68 -5.76
CA LEU A 369 13.68 16.37 -4.46
C LEU A 369 13.01 17.13 -3.30
N GLU A 370 12.67 18.40 -3.49
CA GLU A 370 11.97 19.20 -2.46
C GLU A 370 10.61 18.58 -2.05
N THR A 371 9.95 17.81 -2.93
CA THR A 371 8.70 17.13 -2.57
C THR A 371 8.88 16.03 -1.54
N LEU A 372 10.09 15.52 -1.36
CA LEU A 372 10.39 14.48 -0.36
C LEU A 372 10.51 15.03 1.07
N ARG A 373 10.65 16.36 1.25
CA ARG A 373 10.89 16.96 2.58
C ARG A 373 9.80 16.62 3.59
N GLN A 374 8.55 16.86 3.22
CA GLN A 374 7.40 16.57 4.09
C GLN A 374 7.25 15.06 4.34
N PRO A 375 7.23 14.19 3.32
CA PRO A 375 7.19 12.74 3.50
C PRO A 375 8.24 12.17 4.44
N MET A 376 9.48 12.64 4.32
CA MET A 376 10.59 12.19 5.18
C MET A 376 10.44 12.65 6.64
N GLU A 377 9.66 13.68 6.92
CA GLU A 377 9.46 14.24 8.26
C GLU A 377 8.20 13.71 8.93
N SER A 378 7.07 13.73 8.20
CA SER A 378 5.76 13.33 8.74
C SER A 378 5.45 11.84 8.53
N GLY A 379 6.09 11.17 7.56
CA GLY A 379 5.72 9.83 7.12
C GLY A 379 4.41 9.76 6.34
N GLU A 380 3.93 10.91 5.87
CA GLU A 380 2.67 11.07 5.15
C GLU A 380 2.83 12.08 4.02
N VAL A 381 2.00 11.95 2.99
CA VAL A 381 1.90 12.90 1.88
C VAL A 381 0.46 13.26 1.60
N THR A 382 0.17 14.55 1.54
CA THR A 382 -1.17 15.07 1.22
C THR A 382 -1.20 15.58 -0.20
N ILE A 383 -2.14 15.08 -1.00
CA ILE A 383 -2.37 15.48 -2.38
C ILE A 383 -3.71 16.19 -2.46
N ALA A 384 -3.68 17.49 -2.74
CA ALA A 384 -4.89 18.30 -2.94
C ALA A 384 -5.17 18.48 -4.43
N ARG A 385 -6.42 18.24 -4.85
CA ARG A 385 -6.96 18.46 -6.20
C ARG A 385 -8.34 19.12 -6.11
N VAL A 386 -8.85 19.59 -7.27
CA VAL A 386 -10.15 20.25 -7.41
C VAL A 386 -11.28 19.30 -7.07
N GLY A 387 -11.43 18.57 -6.18
CA GLY A 387 -12.52 17.65 -5.83
C GLY A 387 -12.17 16.68 -4.74
N ALA A 388 -10.88 16.56 -4.39
CA ALA A 388 -10.45 15.66 -3.33
C ALA A 388 -9.11 16.09 -2.73
N THR A 389 -9.01 16.01 -1.41
CA THR A 389 -7.74 16.08 -0.67
C THR A 389 -7.55 14.75 0.03
N ILE A 390 -6.48 14.05 -0.29
CA ILE A 390 -6.20 12.71 0.24
C ILE A 390 -4.80 12.69 0.84
N THR A 391 -4.67 12.11 2.03
CA THR A 391 -3.39 11.87 2.70
C THR A 391 -3.05 10.40 2.60
N TYR A 392 -1.85 10.11 2.12
CA TYR A 392 -1.32 8.75 1.97
C TYR A 392 -0.15 8.51 2.92
N PRO A 393 -0.06 7.33 3.55
CA PRO A 393 1.09 6.96 4.35
C PRO A 393 2.31 6.72 3.46
N CYS A 394 3.48 7.16 3.92
CA CYS A 394 4.73 7.00 3.17
C CYS A 394 5.95 6.91 4.10
N ARG A 395 5.89 6.07 5.13
CA ARG A 395 7.00 5.78 6.04
C ARG A 395 8.01 4.86 5.36
N PHE A 396 8.93 5.42 4.60
CA PHE A 396 9.98 4.69 3.91
C PHE A 396 11.35 5.02 4.50
N THR A 397 12.32 4.13 4.30
CA THR A 397 13.74 4.41 4.50
C THR A 397 14.30 4.92 3.18
N LEU A 398 14.80 6.16 3.16
CA LEU A 398 15.47 6.71 1.98
C LEU A 398 16.88 6.14 1.89
N VAL A 399 17.19 5.52 0.75
CA VAL A 399 18.57 5.21 0.35
C VAL A 399 18.87 5.98 -0.92
N ALA A 400 19.91 6.76 -0.92
CA ALA A 400 20.32 7.53 -2.08
C ALA A 400 21.75 7.18 -2.48
N ALA A 401 22.02 7.21 -3.77
CA ALA A 401 23.36 7.03 -4.30
C ALA A 401 23.76 8.24 -5.16
N MET A 402 25.01 8.67 -5.07
CA MET A 402 25.55 9.70 -5.93
C MET A 402 27.02 9.45 -6.26
N ASN A 403 27.47 10.06 -7.33
CA ASN A 403 28.89 10.16 -7.62
C ASN A 403 29.51 11.36 -6.86
N PRO A 404 30.82 11.36 -6.55
CA PRO A 404 31.45 12.44 -5.80
C PRO A 404 31.58 13.74 -6.60
N CYS A 405 31.54 13.66 -7.95
CA CYS A 405 31.62 14.77 -8.89
C CYS A 405 30.96 14.41 -10.22
N PRO A 406 30.77 15.35 -11.18
CA PRO A 406 30.15 15.05 -12.47
C PRO A 406 30.81 13.91 -13.27
N CYS A 407 32.13 13.79 -13.25
CA CYS A 407 32.83 12.69 -13.93
C CYS A 407 32.88 11.39 -13.10
N GLY A 408 32.54 11.45 -11.81
CA GLY A 408 32.54 10.30 -10.90
C GLY A 408 33.89 9.92 -10.29
N TYR A 409 35.00 10.60 -10.63
CA TYR A 409 36.36 10.20 -10.25
C TYR A 409 37.08 11.16 -9.31
N PHE A 410 36.36 12.02 -8.58
CA PHE A 410 36.94 12.94 -7.61
C PHE A 410 37.89 12.21 -6.63
N GLY A 411 39.02 12.83 -6.31
CA GLY A 411 40.06 12.22 -5.47
C GLY A 411 40.99 11.26 -6.19
N THR A 412 40.82 11.04 -7.50
CA THR A 412 41.72 10.20 -8.32
C THR A 412 42.35 10.98 -9.46
N PRO A 413 43.49 10.52 -10.04
CA PRO A 413 44.10 11.14 -11.22
C PRO A 413 43.22 11.19 -12.47
N LYS A 414 42.13 10.43 -12.50
CA LYS A 414 41.14 10.41 -13.61
C LYS A 414 40.14 11.56 -13.54
N CYS A 415 40.10 12.32 -12.46
CA CYS A 415 39.17 13.44 -12.32
C CYS A 415 39.62 14.67 -13.12
N HIS A 416 38.74 15.10 -14.02
CA HIS A 416 38.98 16.31 -14.84
C HIS A 416 38.07 17.50 -14.46
N CYS A 417 37.31 17.39 -13.36
CA CYS A 417 36.35 18.39 -12.91
C CYS A 417 37.06 19.55 -12.25
N LYS A 418 36.65 20.78 -12.59
CA LYS A 418 37.12 21.98 -11.88
C LYS A 418 36.49 22.04 -10.48
N PRO A 419 37.16 22.60 -9.46
CA PRO A 419 36.61 22.71 -8.09
C PRO A 419 35.22 23.37 -8.04
N GLY A 420 34.97 24.37 -8.88
CA GLY A 420 33.69 25.05 -8.99
C GLY A 420 32.55 24.13 -9.49
N ASP A 421 32.85 23.25 -10.45
CA ASP A 421 31.87 22.30 -11.01
C ASP A 421 31.53 21.22 -9.99
N ILE A 422 32.51 20.77 -9.22
CA ILE A 422 32.32 19.82 -8.13
C ILE A 422 31.36 20.39 -7.09
N LYS A 423 31.64 21.61 -6.59
CA LYS A 423 30.79 22.31 -5.62
C LYS A 423 29.37 22.52 -6.17
N LYS A 424 29.23 22.93 -7.44
CA LYS A 424 27.94 23.12 -8.09
C LYS A 424 27.16 21.82 -8.18
N TYR A 425 27.83 20.71 -8.50
CA TYR A 425 27.23 19.39 -8.57
C TYR A 425 26.74 18.91 -7.20
N GLN A 426 27.56 19.01 -6.18
CA GLN A 426 27.22 18.61 -4.81
C GLN A 426 26.08 19.44 -4.23
N LYS A 427 26.02 20.74 -4.54
CA LYS A 427 24.92 21.66 -4.14
C LYS A 427 23.59 21.40 -4.83
N LYS A 428 23.50 20.51 -5.82
CA LYS A 428 22.21 20.10 -6.40
C LYS A 428 21.30 19.44 -5.36
N ILE A 429 21.86 18.77 -4.36
CA ILE A 429 21.11 18.28 -3.20
C ILE A 429 21.07 19.43 -2.20
N SER A 430 19.86 19.94 -1.92
CA SER A 430 19.70 21.05 -0.98
C SER A 430 20.08 20.66 0.45
N GLY A 431 20.57 21.65 1.22
CA GLY A 431 20.88 21.49 2.65
C GLY A 431 19.72 20.85 3.43
N PRO A 432 18.46 21.32 3.27
CA PRO A 432 17.31 20.72 3.93
C PRO A 432 17.07 19.23 3.64
N ILE A 433 17.41 18.73 2.47
CA ILE A 433 17.34 17.27 2.17
C ILE A 433 18.48 16.53 2.86
N LEU A 434 19.70 17.07 2.79
CA LEU A 434 20.87 16.48 3.48
C LEU A 434 20.68 16.41 5.00
N ASP A 435 20.02 17.41 5.57
CA ASP A 435 19.67 17.41 7.00
C ASP A 435 18.71 16.27 7.42
N ARG A 436 18.05 15.63 6.47
CA ARG A 436 17.16 14.47 6.70
C ARG A 436 17.81 13.13 6.37
N ILE A 437 19.04 13.14 5.89
CA ILE A 437 19.85 11.95 5.67
C ILE A 437 20.75 11.76 6.88
N ASP A 438 20.54 10.67 7.63
CA ASP A 438 21.25 10.45 8.90
C ASP A 438 22.67 9.96 8.70
N LEU A 439 22.86 9.06 7.71
CA LEU A 439 24.11 8.37 7.45
C LEU A 439 24.66 8.77 6.08
N GLN A 440 25.91 9.22 6.04
CA GLN A 440 26.65 9.50 4.80
C GLN A 440 27.88 8.61 4.77
N VAL A 441 28.07 7.87 3.68
CA VAL A 441 29.16 6.89 3.54
C VAL A 441 29.84 7.03 2.21
N GLU A 442 31.17 7.09 2.26
CA GLU A 442 32.01 7.04 1.07
C GLU A 442 32.35 5.59 0.73
N MET A 443 32.08 5.21 -0.51
CA MET A 443 32.45 3.91 -1.08
C MET A 443 33.69 4.11 -1.97
N ASN A 444 34.80 3.55 -1.53
CA ASN A 444 36.07 3.66 -2.22
C ASN A 444 36.23 2.59 -3.30
N ARG A 445 37.16 2.79 -4.22
CA ARG A 445 37.60 1.73 -5.13
C ARG A 445 38.19 0.59 -4.34
N LEU A 446 37.68 -0.62 -4.62
CA LEU A 446 38.27 -1.83 -4.08
C LEU A 446 39.62 -2.11 -4.73
N SER A 447 40.61 -2.49 -3.94
CA SER A 447 41.87 -3.03 -4.43
C SER A 447 41.65 -4.33 -5.20
N THR A 448 42.65 -4.76 -5.95
CA THR A 448 42.56 -6.03 -6.67
C THR A 448 42.40 -7.21 -5.69
N GLU A 449 43.11 -7.15 -4.57
CA GLU A 449 43.04 -8.15 -3.51
C GLU A 449 41.62 -8.22 -2.90
N GLU A 450 41.02 -7.08 -2.58
CA GLU A 450 39.64 -6.99 -2.03
C GLU A 450 38.59 -7.51 -3.03
N ARG A 451 38.78 -7.30 -4.35
CA ARG A 451 37.87 -7.78 -5.40
C ARG A 451 37.88 -9.31 -5.53
N PHE A 452 39.04 -9.93 -5.28
CA PHE A 452 39.20 -11.38 -5.35
C PHE A 452 39.18 -12.06 -4.00
N ALA A 453 39.11 -11.32 -2.89
CA ALA A 453 39.00 -11.88 -1.56
C ALA A 453 37.72 -12.76 -1.45
N GLU A 454 37.84 -13.86 -0.74
CA GLU A 454 36.67 -14.66 -0.39
C GLU A 454 35.69 -13.82 0.42
N THR A 455 34.42 -13.88 0.06
CA THR A 455 33.37 -13.18 0.80
C THR A 455 33.23 -13.83 2.19
N LYS A 456 33.31 -13.03 3.25
CA LYS A 456 32.96 -13.50 4.60
C LYS A 456 31.53 -14.04 4.55
N ASP A 457 31.32 -15.20 5.14
CA ASP A 457 30.06 -15.98 5.06
C ASP A 457 28.91 -15.34 5.91
N ILE A 458 28.84 -14.00 5.89
CA ILE A 458 27.79 -13.23 6.58
C ILE A 458 26.63 -13.06 5.63
N ARG A 459 25.63 -13.92 5.77
CA ARG A 459 24.43 -13.95 4.92
C ARG A 459 23.32 -13.03 5.46
N SER A 460 22.47 -12.58 4.54
CA SER A 460 21.31 -11.72 4.88
C SER A 460 20.46 -12.23 6.04
N PRO A 461 20.13 -13.53 6.19
CA PRO A 461 19.35 -14.01 7.33
C PRO A 461 20.01 -13.78 8.68
N THR A 462 21.34 -13.96 8.78
CA THR A 462 22.12 -13.72 10.02
C THR A 462 22.06 -12.25 10.42
N ILE A 463 22.32 -11.34 9.47
CA ILE A 463 22.26 -9.89 9.72
C ILE A 463 20.85 -9.49 10.11
N ARG A 464 19.84 -10.03 9.44
CA ARG A 464 18.43 -9.76 9.77
C ARG A 464 18.10 -10.14 11.22
N ALA A 465 18.54 -11.29 11.69
CA ALA A 465 18.29 -11.71 13.07
C ALA A 465 18.86 -10.70 14.09
N GLU A 466 20.04 -10.13 13.83
CA GLU A 466 20.62 -9.08 14.68
C GLU A 466 19.83 -7.76 14.60
N VAL A 467 19.37 -7.38 13.39
CA VAL A 467 18.50 -6.23 13.19
C VAL A 467 17.17 -6.40 13.91
N GLU A 468 16.53 -7.57 13.83
CA GLU A 468 15.29 -7.88 14.52
C GLU A 468 15.44 -7.82 16.04
N ARG A 469 16.57 -8.31 16.58
CA ARG A 469 16.89 -8.18 18.00
C ARG A 469 16.98 -6.70 18.43
N ALA A 470 17.73 -5.88 17.69
CA ALA A 470 17.87 -4.45 17.99
C ALA A 470 16.51 -3.72 17.88
N ARG A 471 15.68 -4.08 16.91
CA ARG A 471 14.30 -3.58 16.77
C ARG A 471 13.41 -4.00 17.94
N GLY A 472 13.55 -5.21 18.42
CA GLY A 472 12.82 -5.69 19.62
C GLY A 472 13.12 -4.84 20.86
N MET A 473 14.37 -4.36 21.03
CA MET A 473 14.72 -3.42 22.10
C MET A 473 14.02 -2.06 21.91
N GLN A 474 13.97 -1.56 20.67
CA GLN A 474 13.30 -0.30 20.31
C GLN A 474 11.79 -0.40 20.53
N THR A 475 11.15 -1.49 20.12
CA THR A 475 9.71 -1.74 20.34
C THR A 475 9.36 -1.69 21.83
N LYS A 476 10.20 -2.29 22.69
CA LYS A 476 10.02 -2.22 24.15
C LYS A 476 10.19 -0.79 24.68
N ARG A 477 11.22 -0.08 24.21
CA ARG A 477 11.53 1.30 24.61
C ARG A 477 10.42 2.27 24.23
N PHE A 478 9.81 2.10 23.10
CA PHE A 478 8.80 3.01 22.54
C PHE A 478 7.36 2.55 22.74
N ALA A 479 7.13 1.53 23.58
CA ALA A 479 5.78 1.04 23.86
C ALA A 479 4.86 2.19 24.32
N GLY A 480 3.71 2.34 23.66
CA GLY A 480 2.72 3.39 23.98
C GLY A 480 3.07 4.82 23.51
N THR A 481 4.20 5.03 22.81
CA THR A 481 4.64 6.38 22.37
C THR A 481 4.30 6.70 20.91
N GLY A 482 4.01 5.69 20.10
CA GLY A 482 3.83 5.85 18.65
C GLY A 482 5.14 6.02 17.86
N ILE A 483 6.31 5.98 18.51
CA ILE A 483 7.64 6.05 17.86
C ILE A 483 7.97 4.66 17.30
N PRO A 484 8.21 4.51 15.99
CA PRO A 484 8.41 3.17 15.40
C PRO A 484 9.84 2.65 15.57
N PHE A 485 10.84 3.53 15.60
CA PHE A 485 12.27 3.18 15.66
C PHE A 485 13.13 4.40 16.04
N ASN A 486 14.43 4.20 16.27
CA ASN A 486 15.31 5.25 16.79
C ASN A 486 15.39 6.50 15.89
N ALA A 487 15.41 6.36 14.56
CA ALA A 487 15.41 7.53 13.66
C ALA A 487 14.14 8.39 13.83
N GLY A 488 13.01 7.78 14.21
CA GLY A 488 11.74 8.44 14.46
C GLY A 488 11.63 9.19 15.79
N ILE A 489 12.63 9.15 16.67
CA ILE A 489 12.60 9.90 17.94
C ILE A 489 12.44 11.40 17.63
N PRO A 490 11.44 12.12 18.17
CA PRO A 490 11.34 13.57 18.01
C PRO A 490 12.55 14.29 18.64
N GLY A 491 13.03 15.38 18.03
CA GLY A 491 14.22 16.13 18.52
C GLY A 491 14.12 16.54 19.98
N GLY A 492 12.97 17.01 20.43
CA GLY A 492 12.75 17.35 21.85
C GLY A 492 12.80 16.19 22.84
N GLN A 493 12.73 14.95 22.36
CA GLN A 493 12.69 13.73 23.20
C GLN A 493 13.99 12.90 23.14
N VAL A 494 15.00 13.36 22.41
CA VAL A 494 16.29 12.66 22.26
C VAL A 494 16.93 12.36 23.63
N LYS A 495 16.93 13.30 24.56
CA LYS A 495 17.47 13.09 25.93
C LYS A 495 16.69 12.03 26.72
N GLN A 496 15.42 11.89 26.48
CA GLN A 496 14.55 10.94 27.17
C GLN A 496 14.82 9.50 26.72
N PHE A 497 15.00 9.28 25.41
CA PHE A 497 15.09 7.94 24.82
C PHE A 497 16.52 7.50 24.48
N CYS A 498 17.46 8.44 24.37
CA CYS A 498 18.88 8.15 24.19
C CYS A 498 19.55 8.12 25.58
N ASN A 499 19.50 6.96 26.25
CA ASN A 499 20.13 6.78 27.54
C ASN A 499 21.66 6.82 27.39
N PHE A 500 22.32 7.84 27.94
CA PHE A 500 23.77 7.98 27.91
C PHE A 500 24.38 7.56 29.26
N SER A 501 25.54 6.89 29.23
CA SER A 501 26.39 6.84 30.41
C SER A 501 27.03 8.22 30.66
N GLU A 502 27.57 8.49 31.84
CA GLU A 502 28.28 9.74 32.13
C GLU A 502 29.43 9.99 31.14
N ALA A 503 30.24 8.98 30.88
CA ALA A 503 31.35 9.02 29.95
C ALA A 503 30.85 9.21 28.50
N GLY A 504 29.75 8.54 28.11
CA GLY A 504 29.11 8.70 26.81
C GLY A 504 28.61 10.12 26.60
N PHE A 505 27.94 10.69 27.62
CA PHE A 505 27.45 12.06 27.54
C PHE A 505 28.59 13.12 27.49
N ALA A 506 29.65 12.89 28.24
CA ALA A 506 30.87 13.73 28.17
C ALA A 506 31.47 13.71 26.75
N LYS A 507 31.60 12.51 26.14
CA LYS A 507 32.09 12.35 24.78
C LYS A 507 31.15 12.97 23.73
N TYR A 508 29.84 12.85 23.92
CA TYR A 508 28.85 13.51 23.07
C TYR A 508 29.03 15.03 23.08
N LYS A 509 29.19 15.65 24.27
CA LYS A 509 29.44 17.08 24.39
C LYS A 509 30.75 17.51 23.70
N GLU A 510 31.81 16.73 23.86
CA GLU A 510 33.10 16.97 23.20
C GLU A 510 32.94 17.01 21.68
N VAL A 511 32.29 15.99 21.07
CA VAL A 511 32.06 15.93 19.62
C VAL A 511 31.17 17.08 19.14
N VAL A 512 30.16 17.45 19.91
CA VAL A 512 29.28 18.59 19.56
C VAL A 512 30.04 19.91 19.64
N SER A 513 30.93 20.08 20.62
CA SER A 513 31.71 21.33 20.82
C SER A 513 32.87 21.48 19.83
N SER A 514 33.40 20.39 19.30
CA SER A 514 34.51 20.40 18.34
C SER A 514 34.08 20.76 16.90
N GLY A 515 32.76 20.72 16.60
CA GLY A 515 32.20 20.99 15.28
C GLY A 515 31.07 22.02 15.29
N THR A 516 30.83 22.66 14.16
CA THR A 516 29.66 23.54 13.93
C THR A 516 28.42 22.72 13.62
N LEU A 517 27.99 21.83 14.57
CA LEU A 517 26.83 20.97 14.37
C LEU A 517 25.54 21.74 14.56
N SER A 518 24.61 21.65 13.60
CA SER A 518 23.24 22.12 13.79
C SER A 518 22.53 21.27 14.84
N THR A 519 21.49 21.82 15.47
CA THR A 519 20.66 21.07 16.44
C THR A 519 20.17 19.73 15.85
N ARG A 520 19.77 19.71 14.57
CA ARG A 520 19.37 18.48 13.87
C ARG A 520 20.52 17.47 13.75
N SER A 521 21.75 17.95 13.48
CA SER A 521 22.91 17.06 13.41
C SER A 521 23.28 16.48 14.78
N MET A 522 23.08 17.25 15.85
CA MET A 522 23.22 16.77 17.23
C MET A 522 22.23 15.65 17.53
N ASP A 523 20.96 15.85 17.19
CA ASP A 523 19.93 14.83 17.38
C ASP A 523 20.22 13.55 16.58
N ARG A 524 20.65 13.68 15.31
CA ARG A 524 21.05 12.55 14.47
C ARG A 524 22.21 11.77 15.08
N LEU A 525 23.23 12.47 15.55
CA LEU A 525 24.38 11.85 16.22
C LEU A 525 23.94 10.96 17.40
N ALA A 526 23.03 11.45 18.24
CA ALA A 526 22.51 10.71 19.39
C ALA A 526 21.65 9.52 18.95
N LYS A 527 20.75 9.69 17.97
CA LYS A 527 19.87 8.62 17.46
C LYS A 527 20.66 7.49 16.80
N VAL A 528 21.67 7.81 16.00
CA VAL A 528 22.57 6.84 15.38
C VAL A 528 23.40 6.14 16.44
N ALA A 529 23.95 6.87 17.43
CA ALA A 529 24.68 6.26 18.55
C ALA A 529 23.79 5.31 19.37
N ARG A 530 22.51 5.65 19.59
CA ARG A 530 21.54 4.75 20.25
C ARG A 530 21.34 3.48 19.44
N THR A 531 21.24 3.59 18.12
CA THR A 531 21.08 2.41 17.24
C THR A 531 22.34 1.51 17.31
N ILE A 532 23.52 2.11 17.30
CA ILE A 532 24.80 1.37 17.42
C ILE A 532 24.85 0.64 18.78
N ALA A 533 24.41 1.30 19.87
CA ALA A 533 24.36 0.69 21.19
C ALA A 533 23.35 -0.47 21.23
N ASP A 534 22.17 -0.34 20.58
CA ASP A 534 21.18 -1.43 20.48
C ASP A 534 21.74 -2.64 19.72
N LEU A 535 22.51 -2.42 18.66
CA LEU A 535 23.14 -3.50 17.88
C LEU A 535 24.13 -4.33 18.70
N VAL A 536 24.86 -3.69 19.62
CA VAL A 536 25.78 -4.38 20.54
C VAL A 536 25.12 -4.73 21.88
N ASN A 537 23.82 -4.61 21.98
CA ASN A 537 23.02 -4.93 23.18
C ASN A 537 23.43 -4.13 24.43
N SER A 538 23.84 -2.87 24.26
CA SER A 538 24.18 -1.96 25.36
C SER A 538 22.95 -1.19 25.84
N GLU A 539 22.73 -1.14 27.15
CA GLU A 539 21.62 -0.37 27.75
C GLU A 539 21.84 1.14 27.63
N SER A 540 23.09 1.59 27.70
CA SER A 540 23.50 2.99 27.61
C SER A 540 24.40 3.26 26.42
N ILE A 541 24.42 4.53 26.00
CA ILE A 541 25.30 5.00 24.94
C ILE A 541 26.66 5.29 25.56
N GLU A 542 27.66 4.52 25.18
CA GLU A 542 29.05 4.63 25.62
C GLU A 542 29.91 5.45 24.63
N PRO A 543 31.12 5.95 25.02
CA PRO A 543 31.99 6.73 24.14
C PRO A 543 32.28 6.09 22.78
N PRO A 544 32.52 4.77 22.65
CA PRO A 544 32.72 4.14 21.33
C PRO A 544 31.54 4.29 20.37
N HIS A 545 30.30 4.28 20.91
CA HIS A 545 29.08 4.42 20.12
C HIS A 545 28.98 5.84 19.52
N ILE A 546 29.39 6.86 20.28
CA ILE A 546 29.44 8.26 19.82
C ILE A 546 30.49 8.43 18.73
N LEU A 547 31.72 7.93 18.96
CA LEU A 547 32.80 8.03 17.98
C LEU A 547 32.44 7.35 16.65
N LYS A 548 31.80 6.19 16.73
CA LYS A 548 31.34 5.46 15.56
C LYS A 548 30.21 6.21 14.84
N SER A 549 29.24 6.73 15.56
CA SER A 549 28.17 7.55 15.02
C SER A 549 28.70 8.80 14.32
N ALA A 550 29.71 9.46 14.91
CA ALA A 550 30.30 10.66 14.35
C ALA A 550 30.91 10.44 12.96
N LYS A 551 31.47 9.25 12.67
CA LYS A 551 32.00 8.92 11.34
C LYS A 551 30.95 9.04 10.24
N TYR A 552 29.70 8.67 10.52
CA TYR A 552 28.60 8.66 9.56
C TYR A 552 27.81 9.97 9.53
N VAL A 553 27.71 10.66 10.67
CA VAL A 553 26.89 11.87 10.81
C VAL A 553 27.70 13.13 10.58
N VAL A 554 28.96 13.14 11.01
CA VAL A 554 29.84 14.33 11.00
C VAL A 554 30.86 14.31 9.86
N GLY A 555 31.31 13.14 9.42
CA GLY A 555 32.46 12.93 8.56
C GLY A 555 32.18 12.91 7.04
N GLY A 556 31.03 13.35 6.54
CA GLY A 556 30.70 13.22 5.12
C GLY A 556 31.32 14.29 4.20
N MET A 557 31.77 13.88 3.01
CA MET A 557 32.38 14.72 1.94
C MET A 557 31.53 15.96 1.57
N LEU A 558 30.21 15.91 1.74
CA LEU A 558 29.32 17.01 1.36
C LEU A 558 29.30 18.16 2.37
N ARG A 559 29.90 18.03 3.55
CA ARG A 559 29.94 19.11 4.53
C ARG A 559 30.79 20.27 4.11
N ASP A 560 31.90 20.01 3.45
CA ASP A 560 32.78 21.06 2.94
C ASP A 560 32.20 21.78 1.71
N ALA A 561 31.09 21.30 1.17
CA ALA A 561 30.41 21.89 0.02
C ALA A 561 29.43 23.01 0.42
N PHE A 562 28.99 23.04 1.68
CA PHE A 562 28.06 24.02 2.25
C PHE A 562 28.69 24.82 3.38
#